data_02043c8df286f58010d99f3845b9e723
#
_entry.id   02043c8df286f58010d99f3845b9e723
#
_cell.length_a   1.000
_cell.length_b   1.000
_cell.length_c   1.000
_cell.angle_alpha   90.00
_cell.angle_beta   90.00
_cell.angle_gamma   90.00
#
_symmetry.space_group_name_H-M   'P 1'
#
loop_
_entity.id
_entity.type
_entity.pdbx_description
1 polymer ?
#
loop_
_entity_poly.entity_id
_entity_poly.type
_entity_poly.pdbx_seq_one_letter_code
_entity_poly.pdbx_strand_id
1 'polypeptide(L)' 'MVKYILIMIACSGIPGNECKPISTPIYEFNKYHECILYGYDYSGELLRTFDTKAVDEYEMFTAFDCKIQTTT' A
#
# COMPACT_ATOMS: atom_id res chain seq x y z
N MET A 1 23.19 2.91 7.23
CA MET A 1 22.04 2.22 7.83
C MET A 1 20.97 2.01 6.77
N VAL A 2 20.38 0.84 6.73
CA VAL A 2 19.35 0.51 5.73
C VAL A 2 17.97 0.57 6.39
N LYS A 3 17.05 1.25 5.73
CA LYS A 3 15.66 1.30 6.17
C LYS A 3 14.74 0.92 5.02
N TYR A 4 13.58 0.42 5.37
CA TYR A 4 12.54 0.07 4.39
C TYR A 4 11.39 1.02 4.53
N ILE A 5 10.95 1.57 3.41
CA ILE A 5 9.83 2.53 3.37
C ILE A 5 8.63 1.85 2.75
N LEU A 6 7.50 1.94 3.44
CA LEU A 6 6.24 1.39 2.96
C LEU A 6 5.55 2.38 2.02
N ILE A 7 5.20 1.90 0.84
CA ILE A 7 4.46 2.66 -0.16
C ILE A 7 3.15 1.95 -0.43
N MET A 8 2.03 2.65 -0.23
CA MET A 8 0.69 2.09 -0.45
C MET A 8 0.15 2.55 -1.80
N ILE A 9 -0.55 1.66 -2.48
CA ILE A 9 -1.08 1.90 -3.82
C ILE A 9 -2.53 1.42 -3.87
N ALA A 10 -3.41 2.21 -4.46
CA ALA A 10 -4.79 1.80 -4.74
C ALA A 10 -4.94 1.52 -6.22
N CYS A 11 -5.54 0.40 -6.55
CA CYS A 11 -5.68 -0.06 -7.93
C CYS A 11 -7.12 -0.37 -8.26
N SER A 12 -7.45 -0.32 -9.55
CA SER A 12 -8.73 -0.77 -10.08
C SER A 12 -8.50 -1.89 -11.09
N GLY A 13 -9.32 -2.94 -11.04
CA GLY A 13 -9.25 -4.04 -12.00
C GLY A 13 -9.92 -3.75 -13.33
N ILE A 14 -10.59 -2.60 -13.45
CA ILE A 14 -11.30 -2.23 -14.70
C ILE A 14 -10.27 -1.68 -15.69
N PRO A 15 -10.29 -2.17 -16.95
CA PRO A 15 -9.36 -1.67 -17.96
C PRO A 15 -9.47 -0.14 -18.14
N GLY A 16 -8.33 0.51 -18.28
CA GLY A 16 -8.24 1.97 -18.43
C GLY A 16 -8.04 2.71 -17.12
N ASN A 17 -8.21 2.05 -15.99
CA ASN A 17 -7.94 2.65 -14.68
C ASN A 17 -6.60 2.14 -14.16
N GLU A 18 -5.74 3.06 -13.79
CA GLU A 18 -4.40 2.74 -13.33
C GLU A 18 -4.31 2.74 -11.82
N CYS A 19 -3.27 2.08 -11.30
CA CYS A 19 -2.95 2.15 -9.88
C CYS A 19 -2.40 3.55 -9.56
N LYS A 20 -2.81 4.07 -8.41
CA LYS A 20 -2.36 5.38 -7.94
C LYS A 20 -1.78 5.25 -6.55
N PRO A 21 -0.69 5.96 -6.25
CA PRO A 21 -0.16 5.96 -4.90
C PRO A 21 -1.13 6.64 -3.94
N ILE A 22 -1.20 6.11 -2.73
CA ILE A 22 -2.03 6.69 -1.69
C ILE A 22 -1.15 7.57 -0.82
N SER A 23 -1.60 8.79 -0.57
CA SER A 23 -0.89 9.70 0.33
C SER A 23 -1.07 9.19 1.77
N THR A 24 0.00 8.70 2.36
CA THR A 24 0.01 8.21 3.74
C THR A 24 1.20 8.81 4.48
N PRO A 25 1.17 8.79 5.82
CA PRO A 25 2.38 9.11 6.56
C PRO A 25 3.52 8.18 6.16
N ILE A 26 4.74 8.67 6.25
CA ILE A 26 5.91 7.85 5.92
C ILE A 26 6.16 6.87 7.05
N TYR A 27 6.11 5.59 6.74
CA TYR A 27 6.43 4.54 7.69
C TYR A 27 7.79 3.95 7.34
N GLU A 28 8.71 3.93 8.29
CA GLU A 28 10.04 3.37 8.11
C GLU A 28 10.22 2.17 9.03
N PHE A 29 10.89 1.15 8.51
CA PHE A 29 11.13 -0.09 9.23
C PHE A 29 12.60 -0.47 9.12
N ASN A 30 13.13 -1.05 10.18
CA ASN A 30 14.52 -1.52 10.20
C ASN A 30 14.68 -2.88 9.54
N LYS A 31 13.59 -3.64 9.42
CA LYS A 31 13.61 -4.98 8.84
C LYS A 31 12.58 -5.10 7.75
N TYR A 32 12.94 -5.79 6.67
CA TYR A 32 12.04 -6.03 5.55
C TYR A 32 10.78 -6.77 6.01
N HIS A 33 10.95 -7.78 6.85
CA HIS A 33 9.86 -8.59 7.37
C HIS A 33 8.80 -7.72 8.09
N GLU A 34 9.26 -6.77 8.90
CA GLU A 34 8.35 -5.86 9.60
C GLU A 34 7.56 -4.99 8.63
N CYS A 35 8.22 -4.51 7.57
CA CYS A 35 7.55 -3.70 6.56
C CYS A 35 6.47 -4.50 5.84
N ILE A 36 6.77 -5.73 5.47
CA ILE A 36 5.83 -6.60 4.76
C ILE A 36 4.60 -6.90 5.61
N LEU A 37 4.81 -7.28 6.87
CA LEU A 37 3.68 -7.59 7.77
C LEU A 37 2.79 -6.37 7.97
N TYR A 38 3.39 -5.22 8.21
CA TYR A 38 2.64 -3.99 8.38
C TYR A 38 1.88 -3.64 7.10
N GLY A 39 2.50 -3.85 5.95
CA GLY A 39 1.88 -3.57 4.66
C GLY A 39 0.60 -4.37 4.45
N TYR A 40 0.63 -5.67 4.78
CA TYR A 40 -0.56 -6.50 4.66
C TYR A 40 -1.67 -6.05 5.61
N ASP A 41 -1.33 -5.76 6.86
CA ASP A 41 -2.31 -5.30 7.85
C ASP A 41 -2.91 -3.95 7.44
N TYR A 42 -2.06 -3.01 7.06
CA TYR A 42 -2.49 -1.68 6.66
C TYR A 42 -3.34 -1.72 5.39
N SER A 43 -2.95 -2.56 4.44
CA SER A 43 -3.65 -2.70 3.18
C SER A 43 -5.09 -3.19 3.41
N GLY A 44 -5.28 -4.16 4.29
CA GLY A 44 -6.60 -4.66 4.65
C GLY A 44 -7.44 -3.60 5.35
N GLU A 45 -6.85 -2.89 6.30
CA GLU A 45 -7.55 -1.82 7.01
C GLU A 45 -7.96 -0.70 6.06
N LEU A 46 -7.07 -0.32 5.16
CA LEU A 46 -7.34 0.74 4.20
C LEU A 46 -8.48 0.35 3.26
N LEU A 47 -8.49 -0.90 2.80
CA LEU A 47 -9.55 -1.37 1.91
C LEU A 47 -10.92 -1.36 2.60
N ARG A 48 -10.96 -1.62 3.90
CA ARG A 48 -12.20 -1.57 4.68
C ARG A 48 -12.76 -0.15 4.82
N THR A 49 -11.94 0.87 4.65
CA THR A 49 -12.39 2.26 4.72
C THR A 49 -13.04 2.73 3.42
N PHE A 50 -12.83 1.99 2.33
CA PHE A 50 -13.44 2.33 1.05
C PHE A 50 -14.92 1.97 1.04
N ASP A 51 -15.70 2.70 0.22
CA ASP A 51 -17.10 2.37 0.00
C ASP A 51 -17.21 1.01 -0.68
N THR A 52 -17.97 0.08 -0.07
CA THR A 52 -18.10 -1.27 -0.58
C THR A 52 -18.67 -1.33 -1.98
N LYS A 53 -19.59 -0.41 -2.31
CA LYS A 53 -20.14 -0.33 -3.66
C LYS A 53 -19.08 0.05 -4.68
N ALA A 54 -18.22 1.00 -4.33
CA ALA A 54 -17.13 1.42 -5.21
C ALA A 54 -16.12 0.30 -5.39
N VAL A 55 -15.81 -0.43 -4.32
CA VAL A 55 -14.88 -1.57 -4.39
C VAL A 55 -15.42 -2.62 -5.36
N ASP A 56 -16.71 -2.96 -5.24
CA ASP A 56 -17.31 -3.98 -6.09
C ASP A 56 -17.46 -3.50 -7.54
N GLU A 57 -17.88 -2.24 -7.73
CA GLU A 57 -18.14 -1.70 -9.05
C GLU A 57 -16.85 -1.52 -9.86
N TYR A 58 -15.79 -1.02 -9.23
CA TYR A 58 -14.53 -0.75 -9.92
C TYR A 58 -13.49 -1.85 -9.69
N GLU A 59 -13.85 -2.92 -9.00
CA GLU A 59 -12.94 -4.01 -8.65
C GLU A 59 -11.66 -3.46 -8.01
N MET A 60 -11.83 -2.60 -7.02
CA MET A 60 -10.71 -1.94 -6.36
C MET A 60 -9.95 -2.90 -5.46
N PHE A 61 -8.64 -2.72 -5.42
CA PHE A 61 -7.80 -3.45 -4.49
C PHE A 61 -6.63 -2.57 -4.09
N THR A 62 -5.99 -2.95 -3.01
CA THR A 62 -4.81 -2.24 -2.52
C THR A 62 -3.58 -3.10 -2.69
N ALA A 63 -2.45 -2.46 -2.92
CA ALA A 63 -1.16 -3.12 -2.99
C ALA A 63 -0.17 -2.26 -2.22
N PHE A 64 1.02 -2.81 -1.96
CA PHE A 64 2.06 -2.06 -1.30
C PHE A 64 3.42 -2.56 -1.76
N ASP A 65 4.42 -1.74 -1.50
CA ASP A 65 5.80 -2.06 -1.80
C ASP A 65 6.67 -1.60 -0.64
N CYS A 66 7.72 -2.35 -0.36
CA CYS A 66 8.70 -2.00 0.68
C CYS A 66 10.02 -1.70 -0.01
N LYS A 67 10.33 -0.43 -0.15
CA LYS A 67 11.55 -0.01 -0.85
C LYS A 67 12.68 0.25 0.11
N ILE A 68 13.87 -0.17 -0.29
CA ILE A 68 15.08 0.09 0.49
C ILE A 68 15.47 1.55 0.34
N GLN A 69 15.73 2.19 1.46
CA GLN A 69 16.36 3.50 1.49
C GLN A 69 17.66 3.40 2.26
N THR A 70 18.75 3.70 1.61
CA THR A 70 20.07 3.72 2.26
C THR A 70 20.37 5.13 2.72
N THR A 71 20.61 5.28 4.03
CA THR A 71 21.02 6.56 4.58
C THR A 71 22.50 6.50 4.91
N THR A 72 23.23 7.47 4.44
CA THR A 72 24.65 7.62 4.76
C THR A 72 24.84 8.59 5.90
#